data_77bba67533d83ebd6f968aabe0117de6
#
_entry.id   77bba67533d83ebd6f968aabe0117de6
#
_cell.length_a   1.000
_cell.length_b   1.000
_cell.length_c   1.000
_cell.angle_alpha   90.00
_cell.angle_beta   90.00
_cell.angle_gamma   90.00
#
_symmetry.space_group_name_H-M   'P 1'
#
loop_
_entity.id
_entity.type
_entity.pdbx_description
1 polymer ?
#
loop_
_entity_poly.entity_id
_entity_poly.type
_entity_poly.pdbx_seq_one_letter_code
_entity_poly.pdbx_strand_id
1 'polypeptide(L)'
;MDRIFATIAAALLLLQPVAAATGSGDPERRSERVHFAKGATATVIKGQIKGYQYVDYRLRAGAGQTLSVEMKTGNAANYFNILPPGSGDVAMFVGSMSGNRFSGVLPTDGDYAIRVYLMRNAARRNESARFALTLDVSGKALPATPAAEDALIPGTPFHASAKVVCTVPFAPKVKECDAFVIRRGFDGTATVEVRWGEGMKRRILFVRHEVVAADSTEAPVFERGSDFTIVRFGSDERFEIPEALVTGG
;
A
#
# COMPACT_ATOMS: atom_id res chain seq x y z
N MET A 1 45.09 16.63 -73.10
CA MET A 1 45.89 16.51 -71.83
C MET A 1 45.07 17.19 -70.74
N ASP A 2 44.11 16.48 -70.17
CA ASP A 2 43.26 17.02 -69.13
C ASP A 2 43.39 16.15 -67.87
N ARG A 3 43.89 16.77 -66.84
CA ARG A 3 44.10 16.13 -65.54
C ARG A 3 42.85 16.33 -64.68
N ILE A 4 42.15 15.27 -64.38
CA ILE A 4 41.01 15.24 -63.48
C ILE A 4 41.52 15.11 -62.04
N PHE A 5 41.34 16.13 -61.22
CA PHE A 5 41.59 16.07 -59.76
C PHE A 5 40.32 15.50 -59.06
N ALA A 6 40.45 14.33 -58.48
CA ALA A 6 39.40 13.77 -57.62
C ALA A 6 39.65 14.25 -56.19
N THR A 7 38.72 15.06 -55.69
CA THR A 7 38.63 15.52 -54.28
C THR A 7 37.96 14.44 -53.44
N ILE A 8 38.68 13.82 -52.50
CA ILE A 8 38.15 12.90 -51.51
C ILE A 8 37.65 13.73 -50.33
N ALA A 9 36.33 13.81 -50.16
CA ALA A 9 35.71 14.39 -48.98
C ALA A 9 35.69 13.33 -47.83
N ALA A 10 36.50 13.55 -46.80
CA ALA A 10 36.45 12.76 -45.58
C ALA A 10 35.31 13.21 -44.71
N ALA A 11 34.30 12.34 -44.57
CA ALA A 11 33.19 12.55 -43.62
C ALA A 11 33.62 12.20 -42.18
N LEU A 12 33.79 13.24 -41.37
CA LEU A 12 34.07 13.11 -39.93
C LEU A 12 32.78 12.77 -39.20
N LEU A 13 32.58 11.48 -38.81
CA LEU A 13 31.49 11.09 -37.93
C LEU A 13 31.78 11.60 -36.51
N LEU A 14 31.07 12.62 -36.09
CA LEU A 14 31.04 13.08 -34.72
C LEU A 14 30.21 12.08 -33.87
N LEU A 15 30.89 11.22 -33.10
CA LEU A 15 30.22 10.47 -32.02
C LEU A 15 29.80 11.47 -30.94
N GLN A 16 28.51 11.73 -30.85
CA GLN A 16 27.94 12.44 -29.71
C GLN A 16 27.83 11.47 -28.53
N PRO A 17 28.32 11.85 -27.34
CA PRO A 17 28.12 11.04 -26.15
C PRO A 17 26.61 11.06 -25.81
N VAL A 18 25.96 9.91 -25.80
CA VAL A 18 24.62 9.73 -25.23
C VAL A 18 24.74 10.00 -23.73
N ALA A 19 24.29 11.16 -23.30
CA ALA A 19 24.12 11.45 -21.88
C ALA A 19 23.07 10.48 -21.33
N ALA A 20 23.51 9.55 -20.47
CA ALA A 20 22.60 8.73 -19.71
C ALA A 20 21.71 9.67 -18.88
N ALA A 21 20.40 9.63 -19.13
CA ALA A 21 19.43 10.32 -18.31
C ALA A 21 19.48 9.73 -16.91
N THR A 22 20.21 10.41 -16.00
CA THR A 22 20.09 10.15 -14.56
C THR A 22 18.67 10.51 -14.18
N GLY A 23 17.85 9.50 -13.87
CA GLY A 23 16.49 9.70 -13.38
C GLY A 23 16.55 10.68 -12.20
N SER A 24 15.87 11.82 -12.33
CA SER A 24 15.69 12.79 -11.26
C SER A 24 14.73 12.20 -10.21
N GLY A 25 15.25 11.31 -9.38
CA GLY A 25 14.59 10.91 -8.14
C GLY A 25 14.56 12.13 -7.21
N ASP A 26 13.43 12.35 -6.56
CA ASP A 26 13.30 13.32 -5.48
C ASP A 26 14.45 13.09 -4.46
N PRO A 27 15.38 14.04 -4.27
CA PRO A 27 16.54 13.86 -3.41
C PRO A 27 16.16 13.64 -1.94
N GLU A 28 14.92 13.91 -1.56
CA GLU A 28 14.39 13.69 -0.22
C GLU A 28 13.85 12.25 -0.05
N ARG A 29 13.50 11.56 -1.14
CA ARG A 29 12.87 10.24 -1.13
C ARG A 29 13.84 9.12 -1.50
N ARG A 30 13.93 8.12 -0.63
CA ARG A 30 14.53 6.81 -0.95
C ARG A 30 13.46 5.73 -0.92
N SER A 31 13.62 4.71 -1.75
CA SER A 31 12.77 3.52 -1.73
C SER A 31 13.66 2.28 -1.75
N GLU A 32 13.50 1.42 -0.77
CA GLU A 32 14.31 0.23 -0.57
C GLU A 32 13.42 -1.02 -0.46
N ARG A 33 13.78 -2.10 -1.15
CA ARG A 33 13.07 -3.38 -1.03
C ARG A 33 13.54 -4.09 0.23
N VAL A 34 12.58 -4.56 1.04
CA VAL A 34 12.87 -5.41 2.19
C VAL A 34 13.19 -6.83 1.73
N HIS A 35 14.28 -7.38 2.23
CA HIS A 35 14.68 -8.76 1.99
C HIS A 35 14.71 -9.53 3.31
N PHE A 36 14.06 -10.70 3.30
CA PHE A 36 14.15 -11.66 4.40
C PHE A 36 15.18 -12.73 4.04
N ALA A 37 15.94 -13.20 5.03
CA ALA A 37 16.80 -14.36 4.83
C ALA A 37 15.94 -15.60 4.49
N LYS A 38 16.51 -16.57 3.79
CA LYS A 38 15.77 -17.79 3.41
C LYS A 38 15.15 -18.46 4.64
N GLY A 39 13.83 -18.61 4.64
CA GLY A 39 13.07 -19.22 5.73
C GLY A 39 12.80 -18.30 6.93
N ALA A 40 13.27 -17.06 6.91
CA ALA A 40 12.97 -16.08 7.96
C ALA A 40 11.71 -15.29 7.65
N THR A 41 10.93 -15.00 8.69
CA THR A 41 9.76 -14.11 8.64
C THR A 41 10.10 -12.70 9.13
N ALA A 42 11.25 -12.53 9.80
CA ALA A 42 11.68 -11.27 10.40
C ALA A 42 13.02 -10.80 9.87
N THR A 43 13.22 -9.48 9.89
CA THR A 43 14.48 -8.83 9.57
C THR A 43 14.65 -7.53 10.38
N VAL A 44 15.90 -7.07 10.55
CA VAL A 44 16.21 -5.79 11.19
C VAL A 44 16.97 -4.93 10.21
N ILE A 45 16.45 -3.76 9.92
CA ILE A 45 17.07 -2.77 9.03
C ILE A 45 17.58 -1.61 9.90
N LYS A 46 18.86 -1.25 9.73
CA LYS A 46 19.43 -0.06 10.36
C LYS A 46 19.54 1.04 9.31
N GLY A 47 19.09 2.24 9.66
CA GLY A 47 19.08 3.35 8.74
C GLY A 47 19.33 4.70 9.42
N GLN A 48 19.46 5.73 8.59
CA GLN A 48 19.57 7.12 9.00
C GLN A 48 18.85 8.01 7.99
N ILE A 49 18.17 9.04 8.49
CA ILE A 49 17.57 10.13 7.72
C ILE A 49 17.97 11.47 8.32
N LYS A 50 17.88 12.54 7.53
CA LYS A 50 18.20 13.91 7.92
C LYS A 50 17.25 14.90 7.28
N GLY A 51 16.78 15.88 8.05
CA GLY A 51 15.90 16.93 7.56
C GLY A 51 14.60 16.36 6.99
N TYR A 52 14.25 16.76 5.77
CA TYR A 52 13.06 16.28 5.08
C TYR A 52 13.21 14.92 4.39
N GLN A 53 14.38 14.30 4.48
CA GLN A 53 14.56 12.94 3.93
C GLN A 53 13.61 11.95 4.58
N TYR A 54 13.06 11.05 3.75
CA TYR A 54 12.32 9.89 4.18
C TYR A 54 12.69 8.66 3.36
N VAL A 55 12.43 7.48 3.92
CA VAL A 55 12.68 6.21 3.24
C VAL A 55 11.44 5.33 3.30
N ASP A 56 11.04 4.80 2.15
CA ASP A 56 9.98 3.81 2.00
C ASP A 56 10.59 2.41 1.93
N TYR A 57 10.48 1.64 2.99
CA TYR A 57 10.82 0.21 3.00
C TYR A 57 9.64 -0.56 2.45
N ARG A 58 9.82 -1.13 1.24
CA ARG A 58 8.76 -1.87 0.54
C ARG A 58 8.88 -3.35 0.79
N LEU A 59 7.81 -3.95 1.29
CA LEU A 59 7.68 -5.39 1.47
C LEU A 59 6.41 -5.92 0.81
N ARG A 60 6.49 -7.13 0.24
CA ARG A 60 5.32 -7.81 -0.30
C ARG A 60 4.74 -8.72 0.77
N ALA A 61 3.42 -8.61 0.97
CA ALA A 61 2.69 -9.45 1.90
C ALA A 61 1.30 -9.78 1.33
N GLY A 62 0.66 -10.80 1.88
CA GLY A 62 -0.68 -11.26 1.48
C GLY A 62 -1.75 -10.91 2.52
N ALA A 63 -2.99 -10.86 2.06
CA ALA A 63 -4.15 -10.73 2.94
C ALA A 63 -4.15 -11.85 3.99
N GLY A 64 -4.57 -11.53 5.21
CA GLY A 64 -4.60 -12.46 6.34
C GLY A 64 -3.27 -12.66 7.05
N GLN A 65 -2.12 -12.26 6.47
CA GLN A 65 -0.86 -12.25 7.20
C GLN A 65 -0.83 -11.12 8.24
N THR A 66 -0.08 -11.33 9.30
CA THR A 66 0.18 -10.31 10.33
C THR A 66 1.51 -9.62 10.02
N LEU A 67 1.48 -8.30 9.90
CA LEU A 67 2.66 -7.46 9.87
C LEU A 67 2.93 -6.89 11.26
N SER A 68 4.14 -7.10 11.78
CA SER A 68 4.61 -6.45 13.00
C SER A 68 5.80 -5.55 12.65
N VAL A 69 5.76 -4.31 13.14
CA VAL A 69 6.79 -3.31 12.94
C VAL A 69 7.16 -2.68 14.28
N GLU A 70 8.45 -2.68 14.63
CA GLU A 70 8.97 -1.95 15.78
C GLU A 70 10.15 -1.09 15.34
N MET A 71 10.13 0.20 15.65
CA MET A 71 11.24 1.10 15.41
C MET A 71 11.86 1.60 16.71
N LYS A 72 13.18 1.37 16.86
CA LYS A 72 14.00 1.97 17.91
C LYS A 72 14.79 3.12 17.31
N THR A 73 14.74 4.29 17.93
CA THR A 73 15.41 5.50 17.46
C THR A 73 15.85 6.35 18.64
N GLY A 74 16.92 7.11 18.46
CA GLY A 74 17.41 8.10 19.46
C GLY A 74 16.80 9.49 19.29
N ASN A 75 15.97 9.73 18.27
CA ASN A 75 15.31 11.01 18.02
C ASN A 75 13.80 10.89 18.25
N ALA A 76 13.27 11.58 19.25
CA ALA A 76 11.87 11.53 19.63
C ALA A 76 10.88 12.06 18.56
N ALA A 77 11.38 12.72 17.51
CA ALA A 77 10.59 13.18 16.37
C ALA A 77 10.67 12.25 15.16
N ASN A 78 11.31 11.08 15.30
CA ASN A 78 11.42 10.09 14.23
C ASN A 78 10.34 9.02 14.39
N TYR A 79 9.50 8.89 13.35
CA TYR A 79 8.36 7.99 13.31
C TYR A 79 8.32 7.21 12.01
N PHE A 80 7.43 6.21 11.96
CA PHE A 80 7.09 5.55 10.71
C PHE A 80 5.57 5.55 10.49
N ASN A 81 5.17 5.51 9.22
CA ASN A 81 3.80 5.23 8.78
C ASN A 81 3.78 3.93 7.98
N ILE A 82 2.62 3.25 7.94
CA ILE A 82 2.41 2.12 7.05
C ILE A 82 1.41 2.52 5.98
N LEU A 83 1.83 2.45 4.72
CA LEU A 83 1.01 2.73 3.57
C LEU A 83 0.58 1.41 2.92
N PRO A 84 -0.73 1.21 2.67
CA PRO A 84 -1.23 0.02 1.99
C PRO A 84 -0.86 0.02 0.51
N PRO A 85 -0.97 -1.12 -0.19
CA PRO A 85 -0.62 -1.25 -1.59
C PRO A 85 -1.29 -0.22 -2.49
N GLY A 86 -0.49 0.45 -3.33
CA GLY A 86 -0.95 1.47 -4.27
C GLY A 86 -1.32 2.82 -3.62
N SER A 87 -1.08 3.01 -2.32
CA SER A 87 -1.18 4.32 -1.68
C SER A 87 0.15 5.09 -1.78
N GLY A 88 0.05 6.38 -2.09
CA GLY A 88 1.19 7.31 -2.02
C GLY A 88 1.33 7.99 -0.66
N ASP A 89 0.19 8.34 -0.05
CA ASP A 89 0.18 9.20 1.15
C ASP A 89 -0.85 8.80 2.21
N VAL A 90 -1.93 8.08 1.83
CA VAL A 90 -2.93 7.62 2.81
C VAL A 90 -2.37 6.42 3.56
N ALA A 91 -2.12 6.59 4.86
CA ALA A 91 -1.58 5.55 5.72
C ALA A 91 -2.67 4.79 6.47
N MET A 92 -2.45 3.48 6.67
CA MET A 92 -3.25 2.65 7.58
C MET A 92 -2.72 2.66 9.02
N PHE A 93 -1.52 3.19 9.24
CA PHE A 93 -0.93 3.43 10.55
C PHE A 93 -0.07 4.69 10.52
N VAL A 94 -0.24 5.54 11.52
CA VAL A 94 0.47 6.81 11.65
C VAL A 94 1.24 6.82 12.98
N GLY A 95 2.56 6.63 12.91
CA GLY A 95 3.42 6.48 14.09
C GLY A 95 3.48 7.73 14.98
N SER A 96 3.35 8.93 14.41
CA SER A 96 3.30 10.16 15.21
C SER A 96 2.05 10.30 16.10
N MET A 97 1.01 9.49 15.84
CA MET A 97 -0.22 9.42 16.64
C MET A 97 -0.21 8.21 17.58
N SER A 98 0.32 7.07 17.12
CA SER A 98 0.18 5.76 17.78
C SER A 98 1.50 5.20 18.30
N GLY A 99 2.62 5.94 18.15
CA GLY A 99 3.95 5.49 18.55
C GLY A 99 4.68 4.66 17.51
N ASN A 100 5.83 4.11 17.89
CA ASN A 100 6.75 3.42 16.98
C ASN A 100 6.60 1.89 17.05
N ARG A 101 5.36 1.41 17.19
CA ARG A 101 5.00 -0.02 17.23
C ARG A 101 3.68 -0.26 16.51
N PHE A 102 3.66 -1.26 15.65
CA PHE A 102 2.46 -1.72 14.96
C PHE A 102 2.43 -3.25 14.96
N SER A 103 1.26 -3.82 15.13
CA SER A 103 0.97 -5.23 14.82
C SER A 103 -0.47 -5.34 14.37
N GLY A 104 -0.70 -5.89 13.18
CA GLY A 104 -2.04 -5.99 12.61
C GLY A 104 -2.11 -6.94 11.43
N VAL A 105 -3.32 -7.48 11.21
CA VAL A 105 -3.63 -8.31 10.05
C VAL A 105 -3.74 -7.42 8.82
N LEU A 106 -3.17 -7.88 7.72
CA LEU A 106 -3.17 -7.17 6.45
C LEU A 106 -4.44 -7.47 5.64
N PRO A 107 -5.16 -6.44 5.17
CA PRO A 107 -6.47 -6.63 4.52
C PRO A 107 -6.37 -7.09 3.06
N THR A 108 -5.22 -6.95 2.41
CA THR A 108 -5.07 -7.23 0.97
C THR A 108 -3.66 -7.69 0.62
N ASP A 109 -3.52 -8.30 -0.55
CA ASP A 109 -2.22 -8.64 -1.13
C ASP A 109 -1.55 -7.40 -1.72
N GLY A 110 -0.22 -7.35 -1.68
CA GLY A 110 0.55 -6.35 -2.42
C GLY A 110 1.79 -5.84 -1.71
N ASP A 111 2.35 -4.77 -2.27
CA ASP A 111 3.53 -4.12 -1.73
C ASP A 111 3.12 -3.01 -0.74
N TYR A 112 3.33 -3.26 0.53
CA TYR A 112 3.21 -2.28 1.61
C TYR A 112 4.47 -1.44 1.70
N ALA A 113 4.35 -0.17 2.10
CA ALA A 113 5.49 0.69 2.35
C ALA A 113 5.52 1.13 3.82
N ILE A 114 6.62 0.87 4.50
CA ILE A 114 6.91 1.42 5.83
C ILE A 114 7.75 2.67 5.61
N ARG A 115 7.12 3.84 5.73
CA ARG A 115 7.75 5.15 5.54
C ARG A 115 8.33 5.65 6.83
N VAL A 116 9.67 5.74 6.93
CA VAL A 116 10.36 6.35 8.07
C VAL A 116 10.66 7.80 7.75
N TYR A 117 10.31 8.71 8.68
CA TYR A 117 10.42 10.16 8.49
C TYR A 117 10.68 10.90 9.81
N LEU A 118 11.10 12.17 9.70
CA LEU A 118 11.13 13.12 10.82
C LEU A 118 9.90 14.03 10.80
N MET A 119 9.36 14.32 11.97
CA MET A 119 8.31 15.34 12.11
C MET A 119 8.80 16.69 11.57
N ARG A 120 7.88 17.48 10.98
CA ARG A 120 8.18 18.73 10.29
C ARG A 120 9.02 19.73 11.12
N ASN A 121 8.81 19.80 12.44
CA ASN A 121 9.57 20.67 13.32
C ASN A 121 11.06 20.26 13.40
N ALA A 122 11.36 18.97 13.53
CA ALA A 122 12.72 18.45 13.54
C ALA A 122 13.35 18.51 12.14
N ALA A 123 12.58 18.22 11.08
CA ALA A 123 13.02 18.33 9.69
C ALA A 123 13.47 19.75 9.34
N ARG A 124 12.72 20.78 9.74
CA ARG A 124 13.11 22.21 9.55
C ARG A 124 14.41 22.59 10.26
N ARG A 125 14.71 21.96 11.40
CA ARG A 125 16.00 22.16 12.10
C ARG A 125 17.13 21.32 11.53
N ASN A 126 16.86 20.60 10.42
CA ASN A 126 17.80 19.71 9.76
C ASN A 126 18.41 18.65 10.69
N GLU A 127 17.60 18.15 11.63
CA GLU A 127 18.01 17.10 12.57
C GLU A 127 18.28 15.79 11.85
N SER A 128 19.11 14.96 12.47
CA SER A 128 19.36 13.59 12.00
C SER A 128 18.74 12.57 12.95
N ALA A 129 18.25 11.46 12.39
CA ALA A 129 17.76 10.33 13.16
C ALA A 129 18.40 9.04 12.67
N ARG A 130 19.03 8.29 13.58
CA ARG A 130 19.42 6.89 13.38
C ARG A 130 18.33 6.01 13.96
N PHE A 131 18.01 4.92 13.27
CA PHE A 131 16.98 3.99 13.71
C PHE A 131 17.36 2.54 13.42
N ALA A 132 16.72 1.64 14.15
CA ALA A 132 16.65 0.21 13.85
C ALA A 132 15.17 -0.15 13.70
N LEU A 133 14.79 -0.63 12.53
CA LEU A 133 13.43 -1.04 12.15
C LEU A 133 13.38 -2.55 12.11
N THR A 134 12.65 -3.15 13.04
CA THR A 134 12.36 -4.58 13.06
C THR A 134 11.06 -4.82 12.33
N LEU A 135 11.06 -5.70 11.34
CA LEU A 135 9.91 -6.10 10.53
C LEU A 135 9.72 -7.60 10.68
N ASP A 136 8.49 -8.03 10.90
CA ASP A 136 8.07 -9.44 10.86
C ASP A 136 6.77 -9.58 10.08
N VAL A 137 6.72 -10.57 9.17
CA VAL A 137 5.53 -10.96 8.42
C VAL A 137 5.25 -12.41 8.72
N SER A 138 4.24 -12.66 9.52
CA SER A 138 3.88 -14.00 9.99
C SER A 138 2.48 -14.42 9.55
N GLY A 139 2.16 -15.69 9.79
CA GLY A 139 0.88 -16.26 9.39
C GLY A 139 0.83 -16.66 7.90
N LYS A 140 -0.23 -17.37 7.55
CA LYS A 140 -0.47 -17.84 6.18
C LYS A 140 -1.32 -16.82 5.42
N ALA A 141 -0.87 -16.46 4.23
CA ALA A 141 -1.69 -15.65 3.33
C ALA A 141 -2.96 -16.41 2.93
N LEU A 142 -4.05 -15.68 2.78
CA LEU A 142 -5.31 -16.15 2.23
C LEU A 142 -5.28 -15.91 0.71
N PRO A 143 -5.07 -16.93 -0.12
CA PRO A 143 -4.98 -16.73 -1.56
C PRO A 143 -6.33 -16.31 -2.14
N ALA A 144 -6.31 -15.54 -3.23
CA ALA A 144 -7.51 -15.30 -4.02
C ALA A 144 -8.03 -16.63 -4.63
N THR A 145 -9.34 -16.79 -4.71
CA THR A 145 -9.97 -17.90 -5.43
C THR A 145 -9.52 -17.86 -6.89
N PRO A 146 -9.05 -18.99 -7.47
CA PRO A 146 -8.61 -19.01 -8.86
C PRO A 146 -9.75 -18.67 -9.85
N ALA A 147 -9.43 -17.99 -10.94
CA ALA A 147 -10.41 -17.63 -11.98
C ALA A 147 -11.14 -18.84 -12.62
N ALA A 148 -10.58 -20.04 -12.48
CA ALA A 148 -11.23 -21.28 -12.94
C ALA A 148 -12.37 -21.74 -12.01
N GLU A 149 -12.35 -21.30 -10.74
CA GLU A 149 -13.35 -21.64 -9.74
C GLU A 149 -14.37 -20.50 -9.54
N ASP A 150 -13.91 -19.25 -9.68
CA ASP A 150 -14.72 -18.04 -9.59
C ASP A 150 -14.21 -17.02 -10.63
N ALA A 151 -15.02 -16.73 -11.64
CA ALA A 151 -14.60 -15.91 -12.77
C ALA A 151 -14.21 -14.48 -12.34
N LEU A 152 -13.17 -13.95 -12.99
CA LEU A 152 -12.75 -12.57 -12.77
C LEU A 152 -13.47 -11.61 -13.74
N ILE A 153 -13.67 -10.39 -13.30
CA ILE A 153 -14.03 -9.28 -14.19
C ILE A 153 -12.84 -9.06 -15.15
N PRO A 154 -13.06 -9.10 -16.48
CA PRO A 154 -11.98 -9.03 -17.46
C PRO A 154 -11.00 -7.88 -17.23
N GLY A 155 -9.69 -8.21 -17.23
CA GLY A 155 -8.62 -7.22 -17.03
C GLY A 155 -8.43 -6.74 -15.59
N THR A 156 -9.10 -7.35 -14.62
CA THR A 156 -9.01 -6.97 -13.19
C THR A 156 -8.70 -8.19 -12.31
N PRO A 157 -8.26 -8.00 -11.05
CA PRO A 157 -8.13 -9.07 -10.08
C PRO A 157 -9.43 -9.36 -9.31
N PHE A 158 -10.56 -8.72 -9.65
CA PHE A 158 -11.81 -8.79 -8.90
C PHE A 158 -12.76 -9.83 -9.49
N HIS A 159 -13.47 -10.55 -8.62
CA HIS A 159 -14.47 -11.55 -8.99
C HIS A 159 -15.84 -10.95 -9.26
N ALA A 160 -16.19 -9.88 -8.54
CA ALA A 160 -17.44 -9.16 -8.75
C ALA A 160 -17.33 -7.69 -8.34
N SER A 161 -18.35 -6.91 -8.73
CA SER A 161 -18.52 -5.53 -8.30
C SER A 161 -20.00 -5.23 -8.00
N ALA A 162 -20.24 -4.26 -7.12
CA ALA A 162 -21.56 -3.76 -6.79
C ALA A 162 -21.51 -2.27 -6.46
N LYS A 163 -22.66 -1.59 -6.57
CA LYS A 163 -22.86 -0.31 -5.92
C LYS A 163 -23.31 -0.55 -4.48
N VAL A 164 -22.72 0.19 -3.54
CA VAL A 164 -23.02 0.06 -2.11
C VAL A 164 -23.35 1.40 -1.50
N VAL A 165 -24.32 1.40 -0.57
CA VAL A 165 -24.61 2.60 0.21
C VAL A 165 -23.39 2.94 1.07
N CYS A 166 -22.96 4.20 1.03
CA CYS A 166 -21.79 4.64 1.77
C CYS A 166 -21.96 6.05 2.35
N THR A 167 -21.23 6.30 3.44
CA THR A 167 -20.88 7.62 3.94
C THR A 167 -19.36 7.68 3.97
N VAL A 168 -18.77 8.75 3.45
CA VAL A 168 -17.32 8.86 3.31
C VAL A 168 -16.83 10.25 3.71
N PRO A 169 -15.61 10.39 4.26
CA PRO A 169 -15.08 11.66 4.69
C PRO A 169 -14.87 12.59 3.49
N PHE A 170 -15.02 13.88 3.73
CA PHE A 170 -14.83 14.97 2.75
C PHE A 170 -15.76 14.94 1.53
N ALA A 171 -16.70 13.99 1.44
CA ALA A 171 -17.66 13.89 0.34
C ALA A 171 -19.09 13.61 0.83
N PRO A 172 -19.71 14.55 1.59
CA PRO A 172 -21.01 14.32 2.25
C PRO A 172 -22.18 14.12 1.28
N LYS A 173 -22.00 14.47 0.00
CA LYS A 173 -23.00 14.26 -1.06
C LYS A 173 -22.93 12.86 -1.67
N VAL A 174 -21.81 12.13 -1.49
CA VAL A 174 -21.66 10.77 -1.97
C VAL A 174 -22.50 9.86 -1.08
N LYS A 175 -23.42 9.14 -1.68
CA LYS A 175 -24.31 8.18 -1.00
C LYS A 175 -24.16 6.77 -1.56
N GLU A 176 -23.44 6.63 -2.65
CA GLU A 176 -23.19 5.39 -3.35
C GLU A 176 -21.71 5.31 -3.75
N CYS A 177 -21.08 4.19 -3.45
CA CYS A 177 -19.68 3.89 -3.74
C CYS A 177 -19.57 2.65 -4.61
N ASP A 178 -18.49 2.53 -5.39
CA ASP A 178 -18.16 1.32 -6.12
C ASP A 178 -17.45 0.33 -5.21
N ALA A 179 -17.98 -0.87 -5.05
CA ALA A 179 -17.35 -1.95 -4.31
C ALA A 179 -16.90 -3.07 -5.27
N PHE A 180 -15.70 -3.59 -5.04
CA PHE A 180 -15.09 -4.68 -5.79
C PHE A 180 -14.64 -5.76 -4.81
N VAL A 181 -14.76 -7.03 -5.18
CA VAL A 181 -14.41 -8.13 -4.29
C VAL A 181 -13.35 -9.04 -4.88
N ILE A 182 -12.38 -9.42 -4.03
CA ILE A 182 -11.49 -10.55 -4.25
C ILE A 182 -11.91 -11.63 -3.26
N ARG A 183 -12.63 -12.67 -3.74
CA ARG A 183 -13.01 -13.81 -2.91
C ARG A 183 -11.79 -14.69 -2.64
N ARG A 184 -11.76 -15.28 -1.44
CA ARG A 184 -10.63 -16.09 -0.95
C ARG A 184 -11.09 -17.46 -0.45
N GLY A 185 -12.20 -17.91 -0.98
CA GLY A 185 -12.96 -19.12 -0.67
C GLY A 185 -14.44 -18.86 -0.84
N PHE A 186 -15.26 -19.87 -0.54
CA PHE A 186 -16.73 -19.81 -0.61
C PHE A 186 -17.37 -19.79 0.79
N ASP A 187 -16.57 -19.51 1.82
CA ASP A 187 -16.96 -19.50 3.22
C ASP A 187 -17.18 -18.09 3.80
N GLY A 188 -17.34 -17.09 2.95
CA GLY A 188 -17.45 -15.69 3.35
C GLY A 188 -16.09 -15.04 3.66
N THR A 189 -14.99 -15.61 3.14
CA THR A 189 -13.65 -15.01 3.22
C THR A 189 -13.35 -14.23 1.95
N ALA A 190 -13.16 -12.91 2.07
CA ALA A 190 -12.94 -12.02 0.93
C ALA A 190 -12.27 -10.70 1.33
N THR A 191 -11.60 -10.06 0.39
CA THR A 191 -11.22 -8.64 0.49
C THR A 191 -12.21 -7.83 -0.35
N VAL A 192 -12.90 -6.89 0.27
CA VAL A 192 -13.75 -5.90 -0.41
C VAL A 192 -13.00 -4.58 -0.50
N GLU A 193 -12.84 -4.04 -1.72
CA GLU A 193 -12.29 -2.72 -1.97
C GLU A 193 -13.42 -1.77 -2.34
N VAL A 194 -13.75 -0.82 -1.46
CA VAL A 194 -14.72 0.25 -1.72
C VAL A 194 -13.99 1.48 -2.21
N ARG A 195 -14.46 2.09 -3.29
CA ARG A 195 -13.87 3.27 -3.94
C ARG A 195 -14.84 4.43 -3.95
N TRP A 196 -14.31 5.65 -3.71
CA TRP A 196 -15.05 6.91 -3.85
C TRP A 196 -14.10 8.03 -4.27
N GLY A 197 -14.58 8.95 -5.09
CA GLY A 197 -13.78 10.07 -5.57
C GLY A 197 -12.48 9.66 -6.27
N GLU A 198 -11.56 10.60 -6.43
CA GLU A 198 -10.30 10.36 -7.12
C GLU A 198 -9.28 9.67 -6.21
N GLY A 199 -9.05 8.38 -6.45
CA GLY A 199 -8.02 7.58 -5.77
C GLY A 199 -8.32 7.17 -4.33
N MET A 200 -9.45 7.61 -3.77
CA MET A 200 -9.86 7.24 -2.41
C MET A 200 -10.47 5.84 -2.39
N LYS A 201 -10.03 5.03 -1.44
CA LYS A 201 -10.51 3.66 -1.29
C LYS A 201 -10.30 3.14 0.12
N ARG A 202 -11.11 2.12 0.47
CA ARG A 202 -10.98 1.33 1.69
C ARG A 202 -11.01 -0.15 1.34
N ARG A 203 -10.03 -0.91 1.82
CA ARG A 203 -10.01 -2.36 1.72
C ARG A 203 -10.36 -2.96 3.06
N ILE A 204 -11.30 -3.89 3.04
CA ILE A 204 -11.87 -4.55 4.21
C ILE A 204 -11.71 -6.05 4.00
N LEU A 205 -11.05 -6.71 4.94
CA LEU A 205 -10.89 -8.17 4.93
C LEU A 205 -11.98 -8.80 5.78
N PHE A 206 -12.77 -9.65 5.16
CA PHE A 206 -13.70 -10.59 5.79
C PHE A 206 -13.02 -11.96 5.90
N VAL A 207 -13.20 -12.62 7.02
CA VAL A 207 -12.85 -14.03 7.22
C VAL A 207 -14.07 -14.72 7.83
N ARG A 208 -14.67 -15.63 7.08
CA ARG A 208 -15.90 -16.33 7.49
C ARG A 208 -16.99 -15.35 7.93
N HIS A 209 -17.24 -14.35 7.10
CA HIS A 209 -18.20 -13.26 7.29
C HIS A 209 -17.87 -12.24 8.39
N GLU A 210 -16.79 -12.42 9.15
CA GLU A 210 -16.36 -11.49 10.17
C GLU A 210 -15.36 -10.47 9.61
N VAL A 211 -15.50 -9.19 9.94
CA VAL A 211 -14.53 -8.15 9.56
C VAL A 211 -13.31 -8.25 10.48
N VAL A 212 -12.17 -8.63 9.94
CA VAL A 212 -10.94 -8.86 10.73
C VAL A 212 -9.85 -7.81 10.54
N ALA A 213 -9.86 -7.09 9.43
CA ALA A 213 -8.86 -6.05 9.15
C ALA A 213 -9.35 -5.05 8.10
N ALA A 214 -8.76 -3.86 8.14
CA ALA A 214 -8.91 -2.86 7.08
C ALA A 214 -7.66 -1.99 6.94
N ASP A 215 -7.51 -1.32 5.80
CA ASP A 215 -6.44 -0.34 5.56
C ASP A 215 -6.83 1.05 6.10
N SER A 216 -7.25 1.10 7.36
CA SER A 216 -7.66 2.29 8.10
C SER A 216 -6.81 2.49 9.35
N THR A 217 -6.66 3.74 9.80
CA THR A 217 -6.10 4.08 11.12
C THR A 217 -7.08 3.80 12.24
N GLU A 218 -8.39 3.75 11.91
CA GLU A 218 -9.47 3.42 12.84
C GLU A 218 -9.80 1.92 12.78
N ALA A 219 -10.05 1.32 13.93
CA ALA A 219 -10.51 -0.06 13.99
C ALA A 219 -11.90 -0.20 13.37
N PRO A 220 -12.19 -1.24 12.58
CA PRO A 220 -13.52 -1.47 12.06
C PRO A 220 -14.50 -1.84 13.19
N VAL A 221 -15.68 -1.23 13.13
CA VAL A 221 -16.85 -1.67 13.89
C VAL A 221 -17.87 -2.17 12.88
N PHE A 222 -18.43 -3.36 13.09
CA PHE A 222 -19.36 -3.93 12.12
C PHE A 222 -20.59 -4.55 12.78
N GLU A 223 -21.69 -4.56 12.01
CA GLU A 223 -22.96 -5.20 12.35
C GLU A 223 -23.37 -6.06 11.17
N ARG A 224 -23.55 -7.35 11.38
CA ARG A 224 -23.99 -8.28 10.36
C ARG A 224 -25.49 -8.43 10.35
N GLY A 225 -26.12 -8.16 9.19
CA GLY A 225 -27.52 -8.48 8.91
C GLY A 225 -27.65 -9.75 8.08
N SER A 226 -28.89 -10.02 7.57
CA SER A 226 -29.16 -11.15 6.67
C SER A 226 -28.60 -10.92 5.26
N ASP A 227 -28.71 -9.69 4.74
CA ASP A 227 -28.45 -9.37 3.34
C ASP A 227 -27.19 -8.52 3.16
N PHE A 228 -26.73 -7.86 4.22
CA PHE A 228 -25.54 -7.01 4.20
C PHE A 228 -24.87 -6.90 5.57
N THR A 229 -23.59 -6.62 5.55
CA THR A 229 -22.80 -6.23 6.72
C THR A 229 -22.53 -4.73 6.67
N ILE A 230 -22.89 -3.99 7.73
CA ILE A 230 -22.55 -2.59 7.90
C ILE A 230 -21.19 -2.51 8.55
N VAL A 231 -20.24 -1.81 7.91
CA VAL A 231 -18.89 -1.57 8.45
C VAL A 231 -18.69 -0.07 8.65
N ARG A 232 -18.18 0.32 9.83
CA ARG A 232 -17.89 1.72 10.19
C ARG A 232 -16.44 1.89 10.61
N PHE A 233 -15.89 3.06 10.30
CA PHE A 233 -14.58 3.52 10.77
C PHE A 233 -14.74 4.93 11.34
N GLY A 234 -14.55 5.06 12.65
CA GLY A 234 -14.84 6.31 13.36
C GLY A 234 -16.29 6.79 13.13
N SER A 235 -16.46 8.12 13.04
CA SER A 235 -17.75 8.77 12.78
C SER A 235 -18.06 9.01 11.30
N ASP A 236 -17.04 8.94 10.44
CA ASP A 236 -17.06 9.57 9.11
C ASP A 236 -17.15 8.58 7.96
N GLU A 237 -16.88 7.30 8.21
CA GLU A 237 -16.96 6.25 7.20
C GLU A 237 -17.98 5.18 7.60
N ARG A 238 -18.87 4.84 6.65
CA ARG A 238 -19.86 3.76 6.78
C ARG A 238 -20.11 3.13 5.41
N PHE A 239 -20.13 1.82 5.36
CA PHE A 239 -20.37 1.04 4.15
C PHE A 239 -21.38 -0.08 4.44
N GLU A 240 -22.35 -0.28 3.55
CA GLU A 240 -23.28 -1.41 3.56
C GLU A 240 -22.81 -2.44 2.51
N ILE A 241 -22.13 -3.48 2.95
CA ILE A 241 -21.54 -4.48 2.07
C ILE A 241 -22.51 -5.65 1.91
N PRO A 242 -23.03 -5.92 0.68
CA PRO A 242 -23.93 -7.05 0.45
C PRO A 242 -23.24 -8.39 0.73
N GLU A 243 -23.93 -9.30 1.44
CA GLU A 243 -23.44 -10.66 1.69
C GLU A 243 -23.19 -11.41 0.37
N ALA A 244 -24.05 -11.25 -0.63
CA ALA A 244 -23.87 -11.84 -1.95
C ALA A 244 -22.60 -11.40 -2.65
N LEU A 245 -22.10 -10.16 -2.40
CA LEU A 245 -20.81 -9.71 -2.95
C LEU A 245 -19.67 -10.54 -2.35
N VAL A 246 -19.72 -10.80 -1.04
CA VAL A 246 -18.67 -11.50 -0.29
C VAL A 246 -18.68 -13.00 -0.58
N THR A 247 -19.86 -13.62 -0.62
CA THR A 247 -20.01 -15.09 -0.75
C THR A 247 -20.01 -15.60 -2.19
N GLY A 248 -20.44 -14.77 -3.13
CA GLY A 248 -20.87 -15.21 -4.45
C GLY A 248 -22.33 -15.66 -4.41
N GLY A 249 -23.16 -15.16 -5.31
CA GLY A 249 -24.57 -15.54 -5.39
C GLY A 249 -24.76 -16.90 -6.07
#